data_a70facaa19f0f248c36a968d4d338e52
#
_entry.id   a70facaa19f0f248c36a968d4d338e52
#
_cell.length_a   1.000
_cell.length_b   1.000
_cell.length_c   1.000
_cell.angle_alpha   90.00
_cell.angle_beta   90.00
_cell.angle_gamma   90.00
#
_symmetry.space_group_name_H-M   'P 1'
#
loop_
_entity.id
_entity.type
_entity.pdbx_description
1 polymer ?
#
loop_
_entity_poly.entity_id
_entity_poly.type
_entity_poly.pdbx_seq_one_letter_code
_entity_poly.pdbx_strand_id
1 'polypeptide(L)'
;MSKSKEEKRAISPPSMVDALIPIVALIVLLGGAIVLYGDDATGGPTQVALMLSMLVAGLVGLKNGHRWKDMGHAAVEGISTAMGAIFILLAVGGLVGTWMMSGTIATIVHLGIRFLNPDWYYVACVLISGMLALSIGSSWTVVGTLGVGLIGIASALGVDPNITAGAVISGAYFGDKLSPLSETTNLAPAVAGTDLYTHIKSMLWTAVPSVLISLVIFGVIGMQQEVDAPLDLSAVLAIIEGAYHVGVLTLIPLLIVLIMSFMKVTAFPTIMVGALVGGITAVILQPNLVLSFANDPSLSTPLAMIKGVWSALATGFVINTGYAGMDELFSRGGMSSMLGTVWLILSAMAFGGVMEYAGLLGRLLQPVMNAAKSDRKLVAATGLTSIGMNIVAGDQYMAIVLPGRMYREKYEERGISPETLSREIEDTGTITSPLVPWNSCGAYMSASLGIATGAYLPYAFFNLINVVLSFTYAAFGFRIGHVKAEDEVLPSPETVDLYGIGNRRAEPTTPEAARVE
;
A
#
# COMPACT_ATOMS: atom_id res chain seq x y z
N MET A 1 -40.26 27.62 22.80
CA MET A 1 -38.81 27.35 22.65
C MET A 1 -38.42 26.32 23.71
N SER A 2 -38.53 25.06 23.37
CA SER A 2 -38.17 23.94 24.24
C SER A 2 -36.71 23.54 23.90
N LYS A 3 -35.77 23.85 24.80
CA LYS A 3 -34.44 23.22 24.80
C LYS A 3 -34.67 21.77 25.22
N SER A 4 -34.71 20.84 24.29
CA SER A 4 -34.65 19.43 24.60
C SER A 4 -33.35 19.17 25.34
N LYS A 5 -33.46 18.73 26.59
CA LYS A 5 -32.37 18.11 27.35
C LYS A 5 -31.94 16.88 26.55
N GLU A 6 -30.86 16.98 25.77
CA GLU A 6 -30.15 15.79 25.30
C GLU A 6 -29.66 15.06 26.57
N GLU A 7 -30.37 14.04 26.99
CA GLU A 7 -29.88 13.09 27.98
C GLU A 7 -28.57 12.51 27.41
N LYS A 8 -27.45 12.80 28.07
CA LYS A 8 -26.18 12.15 27.82
C LYS A 8 -26.38 10.68 28.17
N ARG A 9 -26.73 9.85 27.18
CA ARG A 9 -26.68 8.41 27.32
C ARG A 9 -25.27 8.02 27.76
N ALA A 10 -25.17 7.26 28.85
CA ALA A 10 -23.89 6.74 29.31
C ALA A 10 -23.38 5.73 28.26
N ILE A 11 -22.20 5.99 27.71
CA ILE A 11 -21.53 5.06 26.79
C ILE A 11 -21.04 3.87 27.61
N SER A 12 -21.50 2.67 27.24
CA SER A 12 -21.06 1.42 27.85
C SER A 12 -19.90 0.84 27.08
N PRO A 13 -18.84 0.33 27.73
CA PRO A 13 -17.75 -0.34 27.05
C PRO A 13 -18.27 -1.58 26.30
N PRO A 14 -17.81 -1.86 25.07
CA PRO A 14 -18.30 -2.97 24.29
C PRO A 14 -17.92 -4.32 24.92
N SER A 15 -18.84 -5.28 24.86
CA SER A 15 -18.55 -6.67 25.21
C SER A 15 -17.74 -7.34 24.11
N MET A 16 -17.15 -8.52 24.38
CA MET A 16 -16.43 -9.30 23.36
C MET A 16 -17.37 -9.74 22.23
N VAL A 17 -18.62 -10.05 22.56
CA VAL A 17 -19.64 -10.40 21.55
C VAL A 17 -19.93 -9.19 20.65
N ASP A 18 -20.07 -8.01 21.23
CA ASP A 18 -20.25 -6.78 20.45
C ASP A 18 -19.13 -6.55 19.46
N ALA A 19 -17.89 -6.78 19.86
CA ALA A 19 -16.72 -6.59 18.99
C ALA A 19 -16.62 -7.66 17.89
N LEU A 20 -17.08 -8.88 18.15
CA LEU A 20 -17.06 -9.98 17.17
C LEU A 20 -18.17 -9.86 16.12
N ILE A 21 -19.33 -9.31 16.43
CA ILE A 21 -20.47 -9.21 15.49
C ILE A 21 -20.08 -8.55 14.15
N PRO A 22 -19.46 -7.37 14.10
CA PRO A 22 -19.07 -6.75 12.82
C PRO A 22 -18.00 -7.55 12.06
N ILE A 23 -17.10 -8.22 12.79
CA ILE A 23 -16.04 -9.05 12.17
C ILE A 23 -16.63 -10.30 11.53
N VAL A 24 -17.54 -10.98 12.23
CA VAL A 24 -18.24 -12.13 11.66
C VAL A 24 -19.08 -11.70 10.46
N ALA A 25 -19.78 -10.57 10.54
CA ALA A 25 -20.50 -10.00 9.41
C ALA A 25 -19.57 -9.73 8.21
N LEU A 26 -18.40 -9.13 8.46
CA LEU A 26 -17.39 -8.89 7.43
C LEU A 26 -16.93 -10.19 6.76
N ILE A 27 -16.56 -11.20 7.55
CA ILE A 27 -16.08 -12.50 7.02
C ILE A 27 -17.17 -13.17 6.19
N VAL A 28 -18.41 -13.20 6.68
CA VAL A 28 -19.53 -13.85 5.98
C VAL A 28 -19.86 -13.10 4.68
N LEU A 29 -19.90 -11.77 4.72
CA LEU A 29 -20.23 -10.95 3.55
C LEU A 29 -19.10 -10.96 2.50
N LEU A 30 -17.83 -10.88 2.91
CA LEU A 30 -16.69 -11.00 2.01
C LEU A 30 -16.59 -12.42 1.42
N GLY A 31 -16.72 -13.45 2.25
CA GLY A 31 -16.73 -14.84 1.79
C GLY A 31 -17.89 -15.09 0.82
N GLY A 32 -19.07 -14.57 1.11
CA GLY A 32 -20.22 -14.61 0.21
C GLY A 32 -19.96 -13.88 -1.11
N ALA A 33 -19.32 -12.70 -1.07
CA ALA A 33 -18.95 -11.96 -2.28
C ALA A 33 -17.99 -12.78 -3.17
N ILE A 34 -16.96 -13.39 -2.58
CA ILE A 34 -15.99 -14.22 -3.32
C ILE A 34 -16.68 -15.47 -3.91
N VAL A 35 -17.52 -16.15 -3.15
CA VAL A 35 -18.22 -17.38 -3.62
C VAL A 35 -19.22 -17.07 -4.75
N LEU A 36 -19.91 -15.93 -4.66
CA LEU A 36 -20.95 -15.55 -5.63
C LEU A 36 -20.41 -14.89 -6.90
N TYR A 37 -19.30 -14.15 -6.80
CA TYR A 37 -18.80 -13.30 -7.89
C TYR A 37 -17.40 -13.71 -8.39
N GLY A 38 -16.70 -14.63 -7.70
CA GLY A 38 -15.35 -15.07 -8.11
C GLY A 38 -14.37 -13.90 -8.26
N ASP A 39 -13.75 -13.81 -9.42
CA ASP A 39 -12.77 -12.77 -9.74
C ASP A 39 -13.39 -11.36 -9.82
N ASP A 40 -14.69 -11.25 -10.13
CA ASP A 40 -15.42 -9.99 -10.16
C ASP A 40 -15.79 -9.45 -8.76
N ALA A 41 -15.47 -10.18 -7.70
CA ALA A 41 -15.79 -9.78 -6.32
C ALA A 41 -15.21 -8.41 -5.95
N THR A 42 -14.06 -8.03 -6.49
CA THR A 42 -13.40 -6.74 -6.24
C THR A 42 -13.99 -5.57 -7.03
N GLY A 43 -14.82 -5.85 -8.03
CA GLY A 43 -15.46 -4.86 -8.90
C GLY A 43 -16.68 -4.13 -8.30
N GLY A 44 -17.04 -4.41 -7.03
CA GLY A 44 -18.19 -3.82 -6.34
C GLY A 44 -18.68 -4.63 -5.14
N PRO A 45 -18.85 -5.95 -5.24
CA PRO A 45 -19.38 -6.77 -4.15
C PRO A 45 -18.60 -6.66 -2.83
N THR A 46 -17.28 -6.59 -2.87
CA THR A 46 -16.42 -6.39 -1.69
C THR A 46 -16.67 -5.03 -1.03
N GLN A 47 -16.84 -3.97 -1.80
CA GLN A 47 -17.15 -2.63 -1.30
C GLN A 47 -18.52 -2.61 -0.60
N VAL A 48 -19.51 -3.28 -1.17
CA VAL A 48 -20.85 -3.44 -0.55
C VAL A 48 -20.74 -4.22 0.76
N ALA A 49 -19.97 -5.31 0.80
CA ALA A 49 -19.73 -6.09 2.01
C ALA A 49 -19.12 -5.25 3.14
N LEU A 50 -18.13 -4.41 2.83
CA LEU A 50 -17.52 -3.47 3.78
C LEU A 50 -18.52 -2.42 4.29
N MET A 51 -19.32 -1.83 3.41
CA MET A 51 -20.35 -0.85 3.78
C MET A 51 -21.44 -1.45 4.67
N LEU A 52 -21.87 -2.68 4.38
CA LEU A 52 -22.82 -3.40 5.22
C LEU A 52 -22.21 -3.75 6.59
N SER A 53 -20.95 -4.15 6.62
CA SER A 53 -20.22 -4.42 7.87
C SER A 53 -20.05 -3.14 8.71
N MET A 54 -19.82 -2.00 8.07
CA MET A 54 -19.81 -0.69 8.72
C MET A 54 -21.18 -0.37 9.36
N LEU A 55 -22.28 -0.65 8.64
CA LEU A 55 -23.63 -0.49 9.17
C LEU A 55 -23.83 -1.37 10.43
N VAL A 56 -23.40 -2.62 10.38
CA VAL A 56 -23.47 -3.55 11.53
C VAL A 56 -22.66 -3.01 12.71
N ALA A 57 -21.43 -2.53 12.48
CA ALA A 57 -20.59 -1.90 13.50
C ALA A 57 -21.29 -0.67 14.11
N GLY A 58 -21.93 0.17 13.27
CA GLY A 58 -22.71 1.31 13.69
C GLY A 58 -23.92 0.94 14.56
N LEU A 59 -24.66 -0.14 14.20
CA LEU A 59 -25.77 -0.63 15.03
C LEU A 59 -25.31 -1.13 16.40
N VAL A 60 -24.16 -1.81 16.44
CA VAL A 60 -23.54 -2.20 17.73
C VAL A 60 -23.12 -0.98 18.54
N GLY A 61 -22.53 0.04 17.89
CA GLY A 61 -22.20 1.31 18.52
C GLY A 61 -23.43 2.01 19.12
N LEU A 62 -24.55 2.06 18.40
CA LEU A 62 -25.83 2.58 18.90
C LEU A 62 -26.32 1.82 20.13
N LYS A 63 -26.24 0.49 20.11
CA LYS A 63 -26.58 -0.35 21.28
C LYS A 63 -25.75 0.04 22.50
N ASN A 64 -24.48 0.36 22.31
CA ASN A 64 -23.53 0.71 23.37
C ASN A 64 -23.62 2.20 23.79
N GLY A 65 -24.57 2.98 23.23
CA GLY A 65 -24.85 4.35 23.62
C GLY A 65 -24.17 5.44 22.77
N HIS A 66 -23.41 5.06 21.74
CA HIS A 66 -22.85 6.02 20.79
C HIS A 66 -23.95 6.64 19.92
N ARG A 67 -23.74 7.85 19.39
CA ARG A 67 -24.68 8.50 18.48
C ARG A 67 -24.28 8.23 17.05
N TRP A 68 -25.26 8.02 16.17
CA TRP A 68 -25.02 7.76 14.75
C TRP A 68 -24.20 8.87 14.08
N LYS A 69 -24.48 10.13 14.48
CA LYS A 69 -23.76 11.30 13.97
C LYS A 69 -22.25 11.23 14.27
N ASP A 70 -21.88 10.83 15.48
CA ASP A 70 -20.47 10.78 15.90
C ASP A 70 -19.75 9.62 15.19
N MET A 71 -20.41 8.49 14.98
CA MET A 71 -19.89 7.38 14.17
C MET A 71 -19.73 7.78 12.70
N GLY A 72 -20.65 8.60 12.15
CA GLY A 72 -20.50 9.19 10.82
C GLY A 72 -19.26 10.10 10.71
N HIS A 73 -18.97 10.89 11.74
CA HIS A 73 -17.75 11.69 11.80
C HIS A 73 -16.49 10.79 11.87
N ALA A 74 -16.52 9.72 12.66
CA ALA A 74 -15.41 8.78 12.74
C ALA A 74 -15.15 8.06 11.42
N ALA A 75 -16.21 7.71 10.66
CA ALA A 75 -16.05 7.19 9.30
C ALA A 75 -15.34 8.19 8.38
N VAL A 76 -15.70 9.48 8.45
CA VAL A 76 -15.04 10.55 7.68
C VAL A 76 -13.58 10.72 8.11
N GLU A 77 -13.28 10.67 9.41
CA GLU A 77 -11.91 10.70 9.91
C GLU A 77 -11.09 9.53 9.38
N GLY A 78 -11.64 8.31 9.45
CA GLY A 78 -11.00 7.13 8.87
C GLY A 78 -10.70 7.32 7.37
N ILE A 79 -11.65 7.79 6.58
CA ILE A 79 -11.45 8.10 5.16
C ILE A 79 -10.34 9.15 4.98
N SER A 80 -10.31 10.19 5.80
CA SER A 80 -9.36 11.29 5.65
C SER A 80 -7.90 10.85 5.77
N THR A 81 -7.62 9.80 6.54
CA THR A 81 -6.26 9.24 6.68
C THR A 81 -5.76 8.62 5.37
N ALA A 82 -6.65 8.13 4.50
CA ALA A 82 -6.31 7.51 3.22
C ALA A 82 -6.30 8.50 2.04
N MET A 83 -6.63 9.78 2.24
CA MET A 83 -6.72 10.73 1.12
C MET A 83 -5.41 10.88 0.34
N GLY A 84 -4.27 10.86 1.01
CA GLY A 84 -2.96 10.87 0.35
C GLY A 84 -2.77 9.68 -0.59
N ALA A 85 -3.12 8.48 -0.13
CA ALA A 85 -3.09 7.25 -0.91
C ALA A 85 -4.02 7.31 -2.14
N ILE A 86 -5.22 7.85 -1.98
CA ILE A 86 -6.19 8.03 -3.06
C ILE A 86 -5.64 8.96 -4.15
N PHE A 87 -5.04 10.09 -3.78
CA PHE A 87 -4.43 10.99 -4.76
C PHE A 87 -3.26 10.35 -5.52
N ILE A 88 -2.41 9.59 -4.83
CA ILE A 88 -1.32 8.83 -5.45
C ILE A 88 -1.89 7.81 -6.45
N LEU A 89 -2.90 7.07 -6.06
CA LEU A 89 -3.54 6.05 -6.90
C LEU A 89 -4.12 6.66 -8.20
N LEU A 90 -4.85 7.77 -8.10
CA LEU A 90 -5.36 8.49 -9.27
C LEU A 90 -4.23 8.98 -10.17
N ALA A 91 -3.16 9.53 -9.58
CA ALA A 91 -1.99 9.98 -10.34
C ALA A 91 -1.30 8.82 -11.07
N VAL A 92 -1.19 7.63 -10.44
CA VAL A 92 -0.66 6.41 -11.09
C VAL A 92 -1.51 6.00 -12.28
N GLY A 93 -2.84 6.02 -12.15
CA GLY A 93 -3.73 5.75 -13.29
C GLY A 93 -3.43 6.66 -14.47
N GLY A 94 -3.32 7.97 -14.23
CA GLY A 94 -2.95 8.95 -15.25
C GLY A 94 -1.54 8.74 -15.82
N LEU A 95 -0.57 8.42 -14.97
CA LEU A 95 0.81 8.13 -15.39
C LEU A 95 0.86 6.93 -16.32
N VAL A 96 0.21 5.83 -15.97
CA VAL A 96 0.17 4.61 -16.82
C VAL A 96 -0.41 4.95 -18.19
N GLY A 97 -1.53 5.69 -18.27
CA GLY A 97 -2.13 6.08 -19.55
C GLY A 97 -1.19 6.90 -20.43
N THR A 98 -0.51 7.91 -19.87
CA THR A 98 0.43 8.74 -20.63
C THR A 98 1.74 8.03 -20.96
N TRP A 99 2.23 7.13 -20.10
CA TRP A 99 3.44 6.35 -20.36
C TRP A 99 3.22 5.25 -21.41
N MET A 100 2.00 4.71 -21.50
CA MET A 100 1.60 3.87 -22.63
C MET A 100 1.63 4.68 -23.94
N MET A 101 0.98 5.84 -23.96
CA MET A 101 0.89 6.70 -25.14
C MET A 101 2.25 7.26 -25.58
N SER A 102 3.16 7.58 -24.65
CA SER A 102 4.49 8.13 -24.95
C SER A 102 5.49 7.11 -25.48
N GLY A 103 5.18 5.81 -25.37
CA GLY A 103 6.12 4.74 -25.69
C GLY A 103 7.15 4.50 -24.57
N THR A 104 6.99 5.10 -23.38
CA THR A 104 7.87 4.86 -22.22
C THR A 104 7.81 3.39 -21.82
N ILE A 105 6.60 2.83 -21.60
CA ILE A 105 6.43 1.42 -21.26
C ILE A 105 6.88 0.53 -22.42
N ALA A 106 6.54 0.86 -23.67
CA ALA A 106 6.97 0.11 -24.83
C ALA A 106 8.51 0.02 -24.92
N THR A 107 9.22 1.11 -24.63
CA THR A 107 10.69 1.12 -24.59
C THR A 107 11.24 0.29 -23.42
N ILE A 108 10.63 0.35 -22.23
CA ILE A 108 11.03 -0.50 -21.10
C ILE A 108 10.87 -1.97 -21.45
N VAL A 109 9.73 -2.36 -22.06
CA VAL A 109 9.47 -3.73 -22.51
C VAL A 109 10.48 -4.15 -23.58
N HIS A 110 10.71 -3.31 -24.59
CA HIS A 110 11.67 -3.56 -25.65
C HIS A 110 13.11 -3.80 -25.11
N LEU A 111 13.57 -2.98 -24.18
CA LEU A 111 14.87 -3.16 -23.53
C LEU A 111 14.87 -4.41 -22.64
N GLY A 112 13.79 -4.65 -21.90
CA GLY A 112 13.65 -5.81 -21.04
C GLY A 112 13.80 -7.13 -21.83
N ILE A 113 13.11 -7.25 -22.97
CA ILE A 113 13.21 -8.42 -23.87
C ILE A 113 14.65 -8.63 -24.36
N ARG A 114 15.39 -7.56 -24.62
CA ARG A 114 16.77 -7.65 -25.13
C ARG A 114 17.81 -7.99 -24.06
N PHE A 115 17.60 -7.59 -22.81
CA PHE A 115 18.62 -7.67 -21.76
C PHE A 115 18.30 -8.66 -20.63
N LEU A 116 17.02 -9.01 -20.43
CA LEU A 116 16.61 -9.89 -19.33
C LEU A 116 16.39 -11.32 -19.84
N ASN A 117 17.07 -12.27 -19.20
CA ASN A 117 16.88 -13.69 -19.45
C ASN A 117 15.67 -14.20 -18.64
N PRO A 118 14.72 -14.94 -19.24
CA PRO A 118 13.58 -15.52 -18.55
C PRO A 118 13.95 -16.30 -17.27
N ASP A 119 15.05 -17.09 -17.30
CA ASP A 119 15.48 -17.92 -16.17
C ASP A 119 15.79 -17.12 -14.91
N TRP A 120 16.27 -15.88 -15.05
CA TRP A 120 16.64 -14.98 -13.96
C TRP A 120 15.72 -13.80 -13.82
N TYR A 121 14.61 -13.78 -14.54
CA TYR A 121 13.71 -12.64 -14.63
C TYR A 121 13.12 -12.26 -13.27
N TYR A 122 12.59 -13.22 -12.52
CA TYR A 122 11.99 -12.95 -11.20
C TYR A 122 13.04 -12.43 -10.18
N VAL A 123 14.25 -12.99 -10.22
CA VAL A 123 15.38 -12.52 -9.39
C VAL A 123 15.71 -11.07 -9.75
N ALA A 124 15.77 -10.75 -11.03
CA ALA A 124 16.02 -9.39 -11.51
C ALA A 124 14.89 -8.43 -11.03
N CYS A 125 13.63 -8.85 -11.08
CA CYS A 125 12.51 -8.06 -10.57
C CYS A 125 12.67 -7.72 -9.09
N VAL A 126 13.04 -8.69 -8.24
CA VAL A 126 13.29 -8.45 -6.80
C VAL A 126 14.44 -7.47 -6.60
N LEU A 127 15.57 -7.69 -7.28
CA LEU A 127 16.77 -6.86 -7.09
C LEU A 127 16.55 -5.43 -7.57
N ILE A 128 15.98 -5.25 -8.78
CA ILE A 128 15.76 -3.91 -9.34
C ILE A 128 14.74 -3.13 -8.49
N SER A 129 13.62 -3.77 -8.15
CA SER A 129 12.59 -3.15 -7.32
C SER A 129 13.13 -2.85 -5.91
N GLY A 130 13.93 -3.75 -5.33
CA GLY A 130 14.52 -3.59 -4.01
C GLY A 130 15.54 -2.46 -3.94
N MET A 131 16.47 -2.41 -4.90
CA MET A 131 17.46 -1.33 -4.96
C MET A 131 16.80 0.03 -5.16
N LEU A 132 15.78 0.09 -6.02
CA LEU A 132 15.08 1.33 -6.29
C LEU A 132 14.28 1.79 -5.05
N ALA A 133 13.54 0.88 -4.41
CA ALA A 133 12.78 1.18 -3.21
C ALA A 133 13.67 1.59 -2.03
N LEU A 134 14.82 0.96 -1.87
CA LEU A 134 15.83 1.35 -0.87
C LEU A 134 16.32 2.79 -1.09
N SER A 135 16.52 3.15 -2.35
CA SER A 135 17.03 4.48 -2.73
C SER A 135 15.97 5.58 -2.60
N ILE A 136 14.71 5.27 -2.94
CA ILE A 136 13.59 6.22 -2.96
C ILE A 136 12.88 6.28 -1.59
N GLY A 137 12.79 5.16 -0.89
CA GLY A 137 12.01 5.01 0.35
C GLY A 137 10.51 4.92 0.11
N SER A 138 10.08 4.28 -0.98
CA SER A 138 8.66 4.12 -1.28
C SER A 138 8.40 2.90 -2.17
N SER A 139 7.82 1.86 -1.58
CA SER A 139 7.34 0.69 -2.31
C SER A 139 6.23 1.06 -3.31
N TRP A 140 5.37 1.99 -2.95
CA TRP A 140 4.27 2.46 -3.81
C TRP A 140 4.78 3.12 -5.09
N THR A 141 5.75 4.03 -4.98
CA THR A 141 6.33 4.68 -6.16
C THR A 141 6.99 3.67 -7.09
N VAL A 142 7.72 2.70 -6.56
CA VAL A 142 8.39 1.67 -7.35
C VAL A 142 7.38 0.78 -8.06
N VAL A 143 6.37 0.30 -7.37
CA VAL A 143 5.34 -0.56 -7.96
C VAL A 143 4.52 0.19 -8.99
N GLY A 144 4.07 1.41 -8.68
CA GLY A 144 3.26 2.24 -9.59
C GLY A 144 4.01 2.76 -10.83
N THR A 145 5.34 2.65 -10.88
CA THR A 145 6.16 3.11 -12.00
C THR A 145 6.87 1.93 -12.69
N LEU A 146 7.97 1.48 -12.12
CA LEU A 146 8.76 0.36 -12.67
C LEU A 146 7.98 -0.95 -12.69
N GLY A 147 7.17 -1.21 -11.65
CA GLY A 147 6.39 -2.45 -11.54
C GLY A 147 5.48 -2.69 -12.75
N VAL A 148 4.83 -1.64 -13.25
CA VAL A 148 3.98 -1.70 -14.46
C VAL A 148 4.80 -2.14 -15.68
N GLY A 149 6.01 -1.58 -15.84
CA GLY A 149 6.93 -1.97 -16.91
C GLY A 149 7.38 -3.43 -16.79
N LEU A 150 7.70 -3.89 -15.58
CA LEU A 150 8.10 -5.27 -15.32
C LEU A 150 6.95 -6.26 -15.62
N ILE A 151 5.71 -5.95 -15.27
CA ILE A 151 4.56 -6.78 -15.68
C ILE A 151 4.45 -6.84 -17.22
N GLY A 152 4.67 -5.71 -17.89
CA GLY A 152 4.69 -5.66 -19.35
C GLY A 152 5.77 -6.57 -19.96
N ILE A 153 6.99 -6.56 -19.39
CA ILE A 153 8.08 -7.45 -19.81
C ILE A 153 7.69 -8.93 -19.57
N ALA A 154 7.10 -9.25 -18.43
CA ALA A 154 6.66 -10.60 -18.09
C ALA A 154 5.73 -11.17 -19.18
N SER A 155 4.69 -10.38 -19.52
CA SER A 155 3.73 -10.75 -20.55
C SER A 155 4.41 -10.96 -21.93
N ALA A 156 5.38 -10.11 -22.26
CA ALA A 156 6.11 -10.20 -23.53
C ALA A 156 7.11 -11.38 -23.57
N LEU A 157 7.71 -11.75 -22.42
CA LEU A 157 8.60 -12.91 -22.31
C LEU A 157 7.84 -14.23 -22.14
N GLY A 158 6.51 -14.22 -21.96
CA GLY A 158 5.71 -15.41 -21.69
C GLY A 158 5.94 -16.01 -20.30
N VAL A 159 6.43 -15.21 -19.34
CA VAL A 159 6.59 -15.62 -17.95
C VAL A 159 5.36 -15.21 -17.13
N ASP A 160 5.09 -15.93 -16.02
CA ASP A 160 3.88 -15.70 -15.21
C ASP A 160 3.85 -14.30 -14.59
N PRO A 161 2.86 -13.45 -14.92
CA PRO A 161 2.72 -12.12 -14.36
C PRO A 161 2.35 -12.12 -12.87
N ASN A 162 1.72 -13.16 -12.33
CA ASN A 162 1.37 -13.27 -10.92
C ASN A 162 2.65 -13.47 -10.08
N ILE A 163 3.56 -14.33 -10.54
CA ILE A 163 4.88 -14.54 -9.91
C ILE A 163 5.70 -13.26 -10.02
N THR A 164 5.65 -12.59 -11.18
CA THR A 164 6.32 -11.30 -11.40
C THR A 164 5.81 -10.25 -10.42
N ALA A 165 4.50 -10.13 -10.23
CA ALA A 165 3.92 -9.20 -9.25
C ALA A 165 4.40 -9.50 -7.83
N GLY A 166 4.43 -10.78 -7.43
CA GLY A 166 5.00 -11.22 -6.16
C GLY A 166 6.47 -10.85 -6.00
N ALA A 167 7.28 -11.00 -7.06
CA ALA A 167 8.69 -10.63 -7.07
C ALA A 167 8.90 -9.11 -6.94
N VAL A 168 8.15 -8.31 -7.69
CA VAL A 168 8.18 -6.84 -7.62
C VAL A 168 7.79 -6.34 -6.23
N ILE A 169 6.70 -6.86 -5.67
CA ILE A 169 6.24 -6.51 -4.31
C ILE A 169 7.28 -6.94 -3.27
N SER A 170 7.82 -8.15 -3.38
CA SER A 170 8.87 -8.65 -2.49
C SER A 170 10.09 -7.72 -2.47
N GLY A 171 10.58 -7.32 -3.64
CA GLY A 171 11.69 -6.37 -3.75
C GLY A 171 11.34 -4.99 -3.23
N ALA A 172 10.21 -4.43 -3.65
CA ALA A 172 9.78 -3.09 -3.26
C ALA A 172 9.61 -2.96 -1.74
N TYR A 173 8.98 -3.92 -1.08
CA TYR A 173 8.82 -3.91 0.38
C TYR A 173 10.12 -4.18 1.13
N PHE A 174 11.02 -5.01 0.59
CA PHE A 174 12.36 -5.17 1.14
C PHE A 174 13.14 -3.86 1.15
N GLY A 175 13.17 -3.16 0.00
CA GLY A 175 13.92 -1.92 -0.13
C GLY A 175 13.32 -0.79 0.70
N ASP A 176 12.01 -0.62 0.67
CA ASP A 176 11.26 0.37 1.44
C ASP A 176 11.53 0.21 2.95
N LYS A 177 11.38 -1.01 3.47
CA LYS A 177 11.60 -1.36 4.87
C LYS A 177 13.00 -1.00 5.40
N LEU A 178 14.03 -1.04 4.59
CA LEU A 178 15.40 -0.73 4.99
C LEU A 178 15.84 0.69 4.63
N SER A 179 14.98 1.45 3.94
CA SER A 179 15.28 2.82 3.54
C SER A 179 15.09 3.80 4.69
N PRO A 180 16.10 4.63 5.02
CA PRO A 180 15.93 5.71 5.99
C PRO A 180 14.98 6.82 5.50
N LEU A 181 14.58 6.77 4.23
CA LEU A 181 13.65 7.73 3.60
C LEU A 181 12.19 7.26 3.65
N SER A 182 11.94 6.00 4.03
CA SER A 182 10.61 5.42 4.10
C SER A 182 9.77 6.03 5.24
N GLU A 183 8.51 6.30 4.94
CA GLU A 183 7.56 6.83 5.93
C GLU A 183 7.32 5.83 7.06
N THR A 184 7.12 4.55 6.75
CA THR A 184 6.85 3.51 7.76
C THR A 184 8.07 3.21 8.60
N THR A 185 9.26 3.15 7.97
CA THR A 185 10.54 2.95 8.65
C THR A 185 10.89 4.09 9.60
N ASN A 186 10.36 5.31 9.37
CA ASN A 186 10.47 6.43 10.30
C ASN A 186 9.36 6.42 11.36
N LEU A 187 8.16 5.96 11.00
CA LEU A 187 7.01 5.95 11.90
C LEU A 187 7.15 4.91 13.02
N ALA A 188 7.54 3.69 12.68
CA ALA A 188 7.61 2.59 13.63
C ALA A 188 8.55 2.89 14.83
N PRO A 189 9.79 3.38 14.63
CA PRO A 189 10.66 3.75 15.74
C PRO A 189 10.14 4.96 16.53
N ALA A 190 9.52 5.95 15.90
CA ALA A 190 8.92 7.10 16.58
C ALA A 190 7.81 6.67 17.54
N VAL A 191 6.95 5.73 17.13
CA VAL A 191 5.87 5.20 17.97
C VAL A 191 6.42 4.31 19.10
N ALA A 192 7.42 3.48 18.81
CA ALA A 192 8.03 2.58 19.79
C ALA A 192 8.95 3.30 20.79
N GLY A 193 9.49 4.48 20.43
CA GLY A 193 10.42 5.25 21.28
C GLY A 193 11.89 4.84 21.09
N THR A 194 12.32 4.58 19.85
CA THR A 194 13.72 4.29 19.51
C THR A 194 14.19 5.18 18.34
N ASP A 195 15.49 5.19 18.07
CA ASP A 195 16.03 5.92 16.92
C ASP A 195 15.98 5.09 15.62
N LEU A 196 15.94 5.81 14.48
CA LEU A 196 15.80 5.24 13.14
C LEU A 196 16.90 4.21 12.81
N TYR A 197 18.15 4.50 13.12
CA TYR A 197 19.26 3.62 12.72
C TYR A 197 19.34 2.37 13.57
N THR A 198 19.01 2.45 14.86
CA THR A 198 18.87 1.28 15.74
C THR A 198 17.72 0.39 15.27
N HIS A 199 16.60 0.98 14.88
CA HIS A 199 15.48 0.29 14.25
C HIS A 199 15.92 -0.45 12.97
N ILE A 200 16.55 0.25 12.01
CA ILE A 200 17.01 -0.37 10.76
C ILE A 200 17.99 -1.53 11.05
N LYS A 201 18.95 -1.35 11.97
CA LYS A 201 19.87 -2.43 12.38
C LYS A 201 19.15 -3.63 12.96
N SER A 202 18.09 -3.41 13.74
CA SER A 202 17.26 -4.49 14.28
C SER A 202 16.52 -5.24 13.17
N MET A 203 15.99 -4.53 12.16
CA MET A 203 15.29 -5.12 11.03
C MET A 203 16.16 -5.93 10.09
N LEU A 204 17.46 -5.65 9.99
CA LEU A 204 18.38 -6.44 9.15
C LEU A 204 18.34 -7.93 9.48
N TRP A 205 18.10 -8.30 10.75
CA TRP A 205 18.04 -9.69 11.20
C TRP A 205 16.85 -10.47 10.62
N THR A 206 15.76 -9.83 10.29
CA THR A 206 14.60 -10.45 9.65
C THR A 206 14.61 -10.22 8.13
N ALA A 207 14.91 -9.01 7.68
CA ALA A 207 14.82 -8.63 6.28
C ALA A 207 15.88 -9.31 5.39
N VAL A 208 17.14 -9.35 5.82
CA VAL A 208 18.22 -9.94 5.00
C VAL A 208 18.01 -11.45 4.78
N PRO A 209 17.78 -12.26 5.82
CA PRO A 209 17.49 -13.68 5.60
C PRO A 209 16.24 -13.90 4.73
N SER A 210 15.19 -13.09 4.91
CA SER A 210 13.95 -13.20 4.14
C SER A 210 14.18 -12.95 2.65
N VAL A 211 14.90 -11.89 2.30
CA VAL A 211 15.17 -11.59 0.89
C VAL A 211 16.10 -12.62 0.25
N LEU A 212 17.10 -13.11 0.98
CA LEU A 212 18.00 -14.13 0.45
C LEU A 212 17.25 -15.45 0.17
N ILE A 213 16.38 -15.88 1.07
CA ILE A 213 15.52 -17.06 0.84
C ILE A 213 14.59 -16.80 -0.36
N SER A 214 13.98 -15.62 -0.43
CA SER A 214 13.10 -15.25 -1.54
C SER A 214 13.82 -15.28 -2.87
N LEU A 215 15.05 -14.74 -2.94
CA LEU A 215 15.87 -14.76 -4.16
C LEU A 215 16.18 -16.19 -4.62
N VAL A 216 16.49 -17.11 -3.67
CA VAL A 216 16.70 -18.52 -3.99
C VAL A 216 15.43 -19.14 -4.56
N ILE A 217 14.26 -18.91 -3.93
CA ILE A 217 12.99 -19.45 -4.40
C ILE A 217 12.66 -18.91 -5.80
N PHE A 218 12.77 -17.60 -6.03
CA PHE A 218 12.54 -17.00 -7.35
C PHE A 218 13.54 -17.50 -8.40
N GLY A 219 14.81 -17.73 -8.01
CA GLY A 219 15.81 -18.33 -8.89
C GLY A 219 15.44 -19.77 -9.29
N VAL A 220 15.00 -20.59 -8.35
CA VAL A 220 14.55 -21.97 -8.63
C VAL A 220 13.31 -21.97 -9.53
N ILE A 221 12.32 -21.12 -9.23
CA ILE A 221 11.11 -21.03 -10.06
C ILE A 221 11.47 -20.57 -11.49
N GLY A 222 12.31 -19.54 -11.63
CA GLY A 222 12.74 -19.04 -12.94
C GLY A 222 13.47 -20.10 -13.78
N MET A 223 14.35 -20.88 -13.16
CA MET A 223 15.06 -21.96 -13.85
C MET A 223 14.19 -23.19 -14.19
N GLN A 224 13.06 -23.37 -13.50
CA GLN A 224 12.16 -24.51 -13.71
C GLN A 224 10.95 -24.17 -14.56
N GLN A 225 10.73 -22.89 -14.86
CA GLN A 225 9.59 -22.52 -15.68
C GLN A 225 9.77 -23.01 -17.10
N GLU A 226 8.79 -23.75 -17.60
CA GLU A 226 8.66 -24.04 -19.01
C GLU A 226 8.01 -22.82 -19.67
N VAL A 227 8.75 -22.13 -20.53
CA VAL A 227 8.17 -21.08 -21.35
C VAL A 227 7.35 -21.79 -22.43
N ASP A 228 6.01 -21.78 -22.27
CA ASP A 228 5.08 -22.36 -23.25
C ASP A 228 5.28 -21.68 -24.61
N ALA A 229 5.87 -22.39 -25.53
CA ALA A 229 6.29 -22.00 -26.89
C ALA A 229 7.12 -20.70 -26.90
N PRO A 230 8.36 -20.70 -27.37
CA PRO A 230 9.13 -19.48 -27.47
C PRO A 230 8.33 -18.49 -28.32
N LEU A 231 7.74 -17.48 -27.69
CA LEU A 231 7.22 -16.34 -28.42
C LEU A 231 8.34 -15.89 -29.34
N ASP A 232 8.04 -15.73 -30.63
CA ASP A 232 9.02 -15.15 -31.53
C ASP A 232 9.32 -13.73 -31.05
N LEU A 233 10.30 -13.62 -30.15
CA LEU A 233 10.70 -12.35 -29.55
C LEU A 233 11.06 -11.32 -30.62
N SER A 234 11.52 -11.79 -31.81
CA SER A 234 11.81 -10.92 -32.93
C SER A 234 10.52 -10.35 -33.54
N ALA A 235 9.44 -11.13 -33.59
CA ALA A 235 8.13 -10.64 -34.02
C ALA A 235 7.54 -9.65 -32.99
N VAL A 236 7.65 -9.93 -31.68
CA VAL A 236 7.22 -9.00 -30.63
C VAL A 236 7.97 -7.68 -30.73
N LEU A 237 9.30 -7.71 -30.87
CA LEU A 237 10.12 -6.51 -31.04
C LEU A 237 9.73 -5.73 -32.30
N ALA A 238 9.49 -6.41 -33.42
CA ALA A 238 9.06 -5.79 -34.68
C ALA A 238 7.70 -5.09 -34.56
N ILE A 239 6.75 -5.69 -33.82
CA ILE A 239 5.45 -5.08 -33.55
C ILE A 239 5.62 -3.80 -32.70
N ILE A 240 6.44 -3.85 -31.65
CA ILE A 240 6.72 -2.70 -30.80
C ILE A 240 7.38 -1.58 -31.61
N GLU A 241 8.41 -1.90 -32.41
CA GLU A 241 9.12 -0.95 -33.26
C GLU A 241 8.25 -0.37 -34.38
N GLY A 242 7.27 -1.14 -34.86
CA GLY A 242 6.29 -0.69 -35.85
C GLY A 242 5.19 0.23 -35.27
N ALA A 243 4.81 0.00 -34.01
CA ALA A 243 3.75 0.75 -33.35
C ALA A 243 4.25 2.02 -32.64
N TYR A 244 5.49 2.01 -32.14
CA TYR A 244 6.07 3.07 -31.33
C TYR A 244 7.43 3.53 -31.85
N HIS A 245 7.70 4.81 -31.70
CA HIS A 245 9.08 5.29 -31.71
C HIS A 245 9.76 4.90 -30.40
N VAL A 246 10.61 3.86 -30.44
CA VAL A 246 11.34 3.30 -29.28
C VAL A 246 12.72 3.95 -29.20
N GLY A 247 13.13 4.39 -28.04
CA GLY A 247 14.46 5.01 -27.87
C GLY A 247 14.67 5.64 -26.50
N VAL A 248 15.90 6.04 -26.21
CA VAL A 248 16.29 6.59 -24.91
C VAL A 248 15.49 7.85 -24.52
N LEU A 249 15.06 8.65 -25.51
CA LEU A 249 14.28 9.86 -25.24
C LEU A 249 12.87 9.55 -24.70
N THR A 250 12.30 8.40 -25.02
CA THR A 250 11.01 8.00 -24.46
C THR A 250 11.10 7.61 -22.98
N LEU A 251 12.31 7.43 -22.43
CA LEU A 251 12.55 7.17 -20.99
C LEU A 251 12.66 8.46 -20.15
N ILE A 252 12.59 9.65 -20.76
CA ILE A 252 12.62 10.93 -20.03
C ILE A 252 11.58 10.98 -18.89
N PRO A 253 10.31 10.56 -19.07
CA PRO A 253 9.34 10.56 -17.99
C PRO A 253 9.78 9.70 -16.79
N LEU A 254 10.33 8.52 -17.04
CA LEU A 254 10.89 7.65 -15.99
C LEU A 254 12.06 8.33 -15.28
N LEU A 255 12.99 8.89 -16.03
CA LEU A 255 14.17 9.57 -15.47
C LEU A 255 13.78 10.74 -14.56
N ILE A 256 12.77 11.53 -14.95
CA ILE A 256 12.28 12.65 -14.13
C ILE A 256 11.64 12.14 -12.84
N VAL A 257 10.83 11.08 -12.89
CA VAL A 257 10.27 10.46 -11.69
C VAL A 257 11.39 10.00 -10.75
N LEU A 258 12.43 9.35 -11.27
CA LEU A 258 13.57 8.91 -10.48
C LEU A 258 14.32 10.10 -9.85
N ILE A 259 14.63 11.14 -10.63
CA ILE A 259 15.32 12.34 -10.13
C ILE A 259 14.49 13.00 -9.00
N MET A 260 13.18 13.21 -9.20
CA MET A 260 12.32 13.81 -8.19
C MET A 260 12.24 12.97 -6.92
N SER A 261 12.20 11.63 -7.05
CA SER A 261 12.21 10.71 -5.93
C SER A 261 13.53 10.78 -5.15
N PHE A 262 14.68 10.83 -5.83
CA PHE A 262 15.99 11.07 -5.19
C PHE A 262 16.08 12.44 -4.52
N MET A 263 15.40 13.45 -5.05
CA MET A 263 15.26 14.77 -4.43
C MET A 263 14.30 14.79 -3.23
N LYS A 264 13.74 13.65 -2.85
CA LYS A 264 12.77 13.48 -1.74
C LYS A 264 11.47 14.26 -1.95
N VAL A 265 11.07 14.48 -3.19
CA VAL A 265 9.74 15.02 -3.50
C VAL A 265 8.72 13.95 -3.17
N THR A 266 7.61 14.34 -2.53
CA THR A 266 6.54 13.42 -2.13
C THR A 266 5.93 12.69 -3.33
N ALA A 267 5.35 11.50 -3.12
CA ALA A 267 4.94 10.58 -4.18
C ALA A 267 3.90 11.20 -5.15
N PHE A 268 2.87 11.90 -4.64
CA PHE A 268 1.82 12.46 -5.51
C PHE A 268 2.36 13.47 -6.54
N PRO A 269 3.09 14.54 -6.18
CA PRO A 269 3.69 15.45 -7.16
C PRO A 269 4.65 14.75 -8.13
N THR A 270 5.46 13.82 -7.62
CA THR A 270 6.43 13.06 -8.44
C THR A 270 5.74 12.28 -9.54
N ILE A 271 4.70 11.53 -9.21
CA ILE A 271 3.96 10.71 -10.16
C ILE A 271 3.15 11.60 -11.12
N MET A 272 2.53 12.67 -10.62
CA MET A 272 1.75 13.60 -11.45
C MET A 272 2.64 14.33 -12.47
N VAL A 273 3.82 14.80 -12.05
CA VAL A 273 4.80 15.39 -12.99
C VAL A 273 5.27 14.35 -13.99
N GLY A 274 5.54 13.11 -13.56
CA GLY A 274 5.87 12.00 -14.46
C GLY A 274 4.78 11.74 -15.50
N ALA A 275 3.51 11.83 -15.12
CA ALA A 275 2.37 11.70 -16.03
C ALA A 275 2.30 12.86 -17.04
N LEU A 276 2.49 14.09 -16.58
CA LEU A 276 2.49 15.27 -17.47
C LEU A 276 3.67 15.25 -18.45
N VAL A 277 4.86 14.91 -17.98
CA VAL A 277 6.05 14.75 -18.84
C VAL A 277 5.83 13.60 -19.82
N GLY A 278 5.19 12.51 -19.43
CA GLY A 278 4.75 11.44 -20.32
C GLY A 278 3.85 11.96 -21.45
N GLY A 279 2.86 12.79 -21.14
CA GLY A 279 2.01 13.46 -22.12
C GLY A 279 2.79 14.35 -23.08
N ILE A 280 3.71 15.18 -22.57
CA ILE A 280 4.57 16.03 -23.40
C ILE A 280 5.48 15.18 -24.30
N THR A 281 6.09 14.12 -23.76
CA THR A 281 6.92 13.18 -24.52
C THR A 281 6.12 12.51 -25.64
N ALA A 282 4.86 12.15 -25.38
CA ALA A 282 3.97 11.58 -26.39
C ALA A 282 3.71 12.56 -27.53
N VAL A 283 3.40 13.83 -27.24
CA VAL A 283 3.18 14.87 -28.25
C VAL A 283 4.41 15.07 -29.14
N ILE A 284 5.61 15.01 -28.55
CA ILE A 284 6.87 15.27 -29.29
C ILE A 284 7.32 14.05 -30.08
N LEU A 285 7.30 12.86 -29.46
CA LEU A 285 7.91 11.65 -30.06
C LEU A 285 6.91 10.73 -30.75
N GLN A 286 5.60 10.81 -30.40
CA GLN A 286 4.53 9.97 -30.94
C GLN A 286 3.36 10.81 -31.52
N PRO A 287 3.59 11.88 -32.29
CA PRO A 287 2.52 12.81 -32.68
C PRO A 287 1.39 12.14 -33.45
N ASN A 288 1.71 11.21 -34.34
CA ASN A 288 0.70 10.48 -35.11
C ASN A 288 -0.17 9.58 -34.25
N LEU A 289 0.43 8.94 -33.23
CA LEU A 289 -0.27 8.08 -32.31
C LEU A 289 -1.22 8.89 -31.41
N VAL A 290 -0.78 10.06 -30.93
CA VAL A 290 -1.62 10.98 -30.16
C VAL A 290 -2.81 11.48 -30.96
N LEU A 291 -2.59 11.87 -32.22
CA LEU A 291 -3.66 12.37 -33.11
C LEU A 291 -4.65 11.27 -33.48
N SER A 292 -4.16 10.06 -33.79
CA SER A 292 -4.99 8.90 -34.06
C SER A 292 -5.84 8.52 -32.84
N PHE A 293 -5.28 8.58 -31.64
CA PHE A 293 -6.00 8.32 -30.39
C PHE A 293 -7.04 9.40 -30.07
N ALA A 294 -6.72 10.68 -30.30
CA ALA A 294 -7.68 11.79 -30.11
C ALA A 294 -8.90 11.68 -31.01
N ASN A 295 -8.72 11.10 -32.22
CA ASN A 295 -9.74 10.78 -33.22
C ASN A 295 -10.82 11.87 -33.40
N ASP A 296 -10.39 13.12 -33.56
CA ASP A 296 -11.30 14.26 -33.69
C ASP A 296 -10.86 15.20 -34.83
N PRO A 297 -11.35 14.97 -36.05
CA PRO A 297 -11.00 15.78 -37.21
C PRO A 297 -11.59 17.21 -37.18
N SER A 298 -12.47 17.51 -36.24
CA SER A 298 -13.04 18.87 -36.09
C SER A 298 -12.11 19.84 -35.37
N LEU A 299 -11.11 19.31 -34.64
CA LEU A 299 -10.15 20.10 -33.88
C LEU A 299 -8.90 20.42 -34.71
N SER A 300 -8.32 21.61 -34.44
CA SER A 300 -6.97 21.88 -34.93
C SER A 300 -5.96 20.93 -34.29
N THR A 301 -4.86 20.65 -34.99
CA THR A 301 -3.81 19.72 -34.54
C THR A 301 -3.34 19.96 -33.09
N PRO A 302 -3.06 21.20 -32.62
CA PRO A 302 -2.68 21.41 -31.22
C PRO A 302 -3.79 21.05 -30.23
N LEU A 303 -5.06 21.35 -30.56
CA LEU A 303 -6.19 21.02 -29.69
C LEU A 303 -6.46 19.51 -29.66
N ALA A 304 -6.32 18.82 -30.80
CA ALA A 304 -6.42 17.36 -30.85
C ALA A 304 -5.33 16.69 -30.03
N MET A 305 -4.07 17.20 -30.06
CA MET A 305 -2.98 16.70 -29.21
C MET A 305 -3.28 16.91 -27.73
N ILE A 306 -3.76 18.07 -27.31
CA ILE A 306 -4.18 18.33 -25.93
C ILE A 306 -5.30 17.36 -25.51
N LYS A 307 -6.31 17.18 -26.37
CA LYS A 307 -7.42 16.23 -26.13
C LYS A 307 -6.89 14.81 -25.96
N GLY A 308 -5.94 14.35 -26.80
CA GLY A 308 -5.34 13.04 -26.71
C GLY A 308 -4.65 12.82 -25.36
N VAL A 309 -3.80 13.77 -24.94
CA VAL A 309 -3.13 13.70 -23.64
C VAL A 309 -4.12 13.72 -22.48
N TRP A 310 -5.13 14.59 -22.55
CA TRP A 310 -6.18 14.69 -21.51
C TRP A 310 -6.99 13.40 -21.40
N SER A 311 -7.35 12.79 -22.52
CA SER A 311 -8.06 11.51 -22.54
C SER A 311 -7.19 10.38 -21.99
N ALA A 312 -5.91 10.33 -22.33
CA ALA A 312 -4.98 9.33 -21.79
C ALA A 312 -4.83 9.46 -20.25
N LEU A 313 -4.77 10.69 -19.72
CA LEU A 313 -4.79 10.94 -18.28
C LEU A 313 -6.11 10.49 -17.63
N ALA A 314 -7.23 10.80 -18.25
CA ALA A 314 -8.56 10.61 -17.68
C ALA A 314 -9.02 9.15 -17.77
N THR A 315 -9.01 8.57 -18.98
CA THR A 315 -9.62 7.27 -19.29
C THR A 315 -8.63 6.19 -19.70
N GLY A 316 -7.35 6.53 -19.82
CA GLY A 316 -6.29 5.63 -20.27
C GLY A 316 -6.06 5.71 -21.77
N PHE A 317 -5.04 5.02 -22.22
CA PHE A 317 -4.64 4.92 -23.61
C PHE A 317 -5.08 3.58 -24.19
N VAL A 318 -5.53 3.59 -25.43
CA VAL A 318 -5.91 2.39 -26.20
C VAL A 318 -5.18 2.41 -27.54
N ILE A 319 -4.55 1.31 -27.89
CA ILE A 319 -3.86 1.13 -29.17
C ILE A 319 -4.48 -0.06 -29.93
N ASN A 320 -4.41 -0.02 -31.24
CA ASN A 320 -4.76 -1.14 -32.11
C ASN A 320 -3.58 -1.42 -33.05
N THR A 321 -2.80 -2.43 -32.70
CA THR A 321 -1.66 -2.91 -33.50
C THR A 321 -2.06 -4.02 -34.46
N GLY A 322 -3.29 -4.56 -34.33
CA GLY A 322 -3.77 -5.75 -35.03
C GLY A 322 -3.34 -7.07 -34.35
N TYR A 323 -2.67 -7.03 -33.22
CA TYR A 323 -2.27 -8.20 -32.43
C TYR A 323 -2.90 -8.10 -31.03
N ALA A 324 -3.93 -8.89 -30.77
CA ALA A 324 -4.76 -8.79 -29.57
C ALA A 324 -3.96 -8.79 -28.26
N GLY A 325 -2.94 -9.65 -28.12
CA GLY A 325 -2.10 -9.69 -26.92
C GLY A 325 -1.27 -8.41 -26.70
N MET A 326 -0.82 -7.76 -27.79
CA MET A 326 -0.11 -6.47 -27.71
C MET A 326 -1.08 -5.33 -27.44
N ASP A 327 -2.25 -5.37 -28.04
CA ASP A 327 -3.30 -4.37 -27.81
C ASP A 327 -3.75 -4.39 -26.35
N GLU A 328 -3.94 -5.56 -25.75
CA GLU A 328 -4.27 -5.71 -24.33
C GLU A 328 -3.12 -5.21 -23.42
N LEU A 329 -1.87 -5.53 -23.78
CA LEU A 329 -0.70 -5.10 -23.00
C LEU A 329 -0.55 -3.58 -22.95
N PHE A 330 -0.72 -2.91 -24.11
CA PHE A 330 -0.47 -1.47 -24.25
C PHE A 330 -1.73 -0.59 -24.16
N SER A 331 -2.92 -1.16 -23.89
CA SER A 331 -4.18 -0.44 -23.68
C SER A 331 -4.57 -0.44 -22.22
N ARG A 332 -3.99 0.47 -21.44
CA ARG A 332 -4.18 0.54 -19.98
C ARG A 332 -4.15 1.98 -19.46
N GLY A 333 -4.45 2.11 -18.16
CA GLY A 333 -4.28 3.33 -17.38
C GLY A 333 -5.52 4.22 -17.34
N GLY A 334 -5.30 5.50 -17.06
CA GLY A 334 -6.32 6.50 -16.83
C GLY A 334 -6.76 6.58 -15.35
N MET A 335 -7.04 7.79 -14.88
CA MET A 335 -7.54 7.99 -13.50
C MET A 335 -8.84 7.24 -13.24
N SER A 336 -9.70 7.11 -14.26
CA SER A 336 -10.97 6.41 -14.14
C SER A 336 -10.83 4.92 -13.85
N SER A 337 -9.75 4.26 -14.30
CA SER A 337 -9.51 2.85 -14.01
C SER A 337 -9.26 2.58 -12.52
N MET A 338 -8.89 3.61 -11.76
CA MET A 338 -8.60 3.53 -10.33
C MET A 338 -9.84 3.73 -9.45
N LEU A 339 -11.00 4.15 -10.00
CA LEU A 339 -12.19 4.52 -9.20
C LEU A 339 -12.77 3.34 -8.42
N GLY A 340 -12.72 2.12 -8.95
CA GLY A 340 -13.13 0.92 -8.22
C GLY A 340 -12.29 0.69 -6.95
N THR A 341 -10.99 0.89 -7.07
CA THR A 341 -10.04 0.78 -5.93
C THR A 341 -10.21 1.93 -4.94
N VAL A 342 -10.44 3.16 -5.42
CA VAL A 342 -10.78 4.30 -4.56
C VAL A 342 -12.04 3.98 -3.74
N TRP A 343 -13.10 3.47 -4.37
CA TRP A 343 -14.31 3.05 -3.67
C TRP A 343 -14.02 1.98 -2.61
N LEU A 344 -13.17 0.98 -2.93
CA LEU A 344 -12.75 -0.05 -1.99
C LEU A 344 -12.08 0.56 -0.76
N ILE A 345 -11.08 1.43 -0.97
CA ILE A 345 -10.35 2.11 0.11
C ILE A 345 -11.30 2.94 0.98
N LEU A 346 -12.17 3.75 0.37
CA LEU A 346 -13.15 4.55 1.10
C LEU A 346 -14.05 3.68 1.98
N SER A 347 -14.54 2.54 1.47
CA SER A 347 -15.40 1.62 2.21
C SER A 347 -14.66 0.97 3.38
N ALA A 348 -13.43 0.52 3.17
CA ALA A 348 -12.61 -0.11 4.20
C ALA A 348 -12.25 0.87 5.32
N MET A 349 -11.82 2.09 4.96
CA MET A 349 -11.44 3.11 5.94
C MET A 349 -12.62 3.63 6.74
N ALA A 350 -13.80 3.76 6.13
CA ALA A 350 -15.03 4.10 6.84
C ALA A 350 -15.40 3.02 7.87
N PHE A 351 -15.31 1.74 7.49
CA PHE A 351 -15.55 0.62 8.39
C PHE A 351 -14.55 0.63 9.56
N GLY A 352 -13.25 0.76 9.27
CA GLY A 352 -12.18 0.83 10.28
C GLY A 352 -12.39 1.98 11.27
N GLY A 353 -12.71 3.19 10.80
CA GLY A 353 -12.96 4.36 11.63
C GLY A 353 -14.16 4.18 12.58
N VAL A 354 -15.25 3.57 12.11
CA VAL A 354 -16.41 3.26 12.97
C VAL A 354 -16.04 2.21 14.04
N MET A 355 -15.31 1.15 13.65
CA MET A 355 -14.85 0.10 14.55
C MET A 355 -13.94 0.65 15.66
N GLU A 356 -13.04 1.56 15.31
CA GLU A 356 -12.14 2.23 16.26
C GLU A 356 -12.91 3.13 17.22
N TYR A 357 -13.73 4.04 16.69
CA TYR A 357 -14.50 4.98 17.49
C TYR A 357 -15.44 4.29 18.50
N ALA A 358 -16.09 3.21 18.07
CA ALA A 358 -16.97 2.42 18.95
C ALA A 358 -16.19 1.57 19.99
N GLY A 359 -14.85 1.63 20.00
CA GLY A 359 -13.99 0.87 20.92
C GLY A 359 -13.94 -0.63 20.64
N LEU A 360 -14.50 -1.07 19.50
CA LEU A 360 -14.61 -2.49 19.14
C LEU A 360 -13.23 -3.09 18.84
N LEU A 361 -12.33 -2.33 18.19
CA LEU A 361 -10.96 -2.77 17.92
C LEU A 361 -10.18 -3.01 19.21
N GLY A 362 -10.19 -2.05 20.14
CA GLY A 362 -9.51 -2.20 21.43
C GLY A 362 -10.03 -3.41 22.20
N ARG A 363 -11.35 -3.69 22.13
CA ARG A 363 -11.94 -4.85 22.80
C ARG A 363 -11.49 -6.18 22.21
N LEU A 364 -11.35 -6.27 20.88
CA LEU A 364 -10.83 -7.45 20.18
C LEU A 364 -9.38 -7.75 20.56
N LEU A 365 -8.56 -6.73 20.74
CA LEU A 365 -7.13 -6.87 21.01
C LEU A 365 -6.81 -7.17 22.47
N GLN A 366 -7.68 -6.78 23.39
CA GLN A 366 -7.47 -6.92 24.85
C GLN A 366 -7.16 -8.37 25.30
N PRO A 367 -7.84 -9.45 24.82
CA PRO A 367 -7.50 -10.82 25.20
C PRO A 367 -6.10 -11.23 24.74
N VAL A 368 -5.69 -10.81 23.54
CA VAL A 368 -4.36 -11.10 22.98
C VAL A 368 -3.28 -10.48 23.87
N MET A 369 -3.47 -9.21 24.26
CA MET A 369 -2.59 -8.51 25.20
C MET A 369 -2.52 -9.19 26.56
N ASN A 370 -3.66 -9.64 27.10
CA ASN A 370 -3.73 -10.26 28.42
C ASN A 370 -3.14 -11.69 28.46
N ALA A 371 -3.15 -12.40 27.32
CA ALA A 371 -2.53 -13.71 27.18
C ALA A 371 -1.00 -13.65 27.11
N ALA A 372 -0.42 -12.49 26.89
CA ALA A 372 1.02 -12.27 26.72
C ALA A 372 1.78 -12.24 28.06
N LYS A 373 1.89 -13.41 28.72
CA LYS A 373 2.51 -13.54 30.06
C LYS A 373 4.05 -13.64 30.06
N SER A 374 4.70 -13.75 28.91
CA SER A 374 6.16 -13.80 28.77
C SER A 374 6.61 -12.90 27.63
N ASP A 375 7.89 -12.51 27.60
CA ASP A 375 8.45 -11.64 26.57
C ASP A 375 8.22 -12.19 25.16
N ARG A 376 8.46 -13.49 24.96
CA ARG A 376 8.20 -14.19 23.70
C ARG A 376 6.74 -14.07 23.26
N LYS A 377 5.81 -14.29 24.21
CA LYS A 377 4.37 -14.16 23.95
C LYS A 377 3.96 -12.71 23.71
N LEU A 378 4.63 -11.76 24.35
CA LEU A 378 4.36 -10.34 24.16
C LEU A 378 4.75 -9.89 22.75
N VAL A 379 5.94 -10.28 22.27
CA VAL A 379 6.41 -10.00 20.92
C VAL A 379 5.45 -10.64 19.89
N ALA A 380 5.13 -11.93 20.04
CA ALA A 380 4.19 -12.61 19.14
C ALA A 380 2.78 -11.98 19.18
N ALA A 381 2.30 -11.56 20.35
CA ALA A 381 1.01 -10.88 20.49
C ALA A 381 0.99 -9.53 19.77
N THR A 382 2.10 -8.78 19.81
CA THR A 382 2.26 -7.53 19.06
C THR A 382 2.14 -7.78 17.56
N GLY A 383 2.86 -8.78 17.02
CA GLY A 383 2.78 -9.13 15.61
C GLY A 383 1.38 -9.58 15.17
N LEU A 384 0.73 -10.45 15.93
CA LEU A 384 -0.65 -10.87 15.66
C LEU A 384 -1.62 -9.69 15.67
N THR A 385 -1.41 -8.73 16.58
CA THR A 385 -2.23 -7.51 16.66
C THR A 385 -2.04 -6.66 15.41
N SER A 386 -0.81 -6.45 14.96
CA SER A 386 -0.51 -5.67 13.74
C SER A 386 -1.13 -6.31 12.50
N ILE A 387 -1.03 -7.64 12.33
CA ILE A 387 -1.69 -8.36 11.24
C ILE A 387 -3.22 -8.21 11.33
N GLY A 388 -3.77 -8.39 12.53
CA GLY A 388 -5.20 -8.21 12.77
C GLY A 388 -5.69 -6.81 12.39
N MET A 389 -4.89 -5.78 12.68
CA MET A 389 -5.20 -4.40 12.30
C MET A 389 -5.19 -4.20 10.78
N ASN A 390 -4.27 -4.80 10.04
CA ASN A 390 -4.31 -4.76 8.57
C ASN A 390 -5.59 -5.35 7.99
N ILE A 391 -6.11 -6.41 8.62
CA ILE A 391 -7.35 -7.07 8.18
C ILE A 391 -8.58 -6.23 8.54
N VAL A 392 -8.63 -5.68 9.77
CA VAL A 392 -9.84 -5.07 10.33
C VAL A 392 -9.90 -3.57 10.05
N ALA A 393 -8.80 -2.85 10.23
CA ALA A 393 -8.74 -1.41 9.95
C ALA A 393 -8.48 -1.10 8.47
N GLY A 394 -7.92 -2.06 7.71
CA GLY A 394 -7.65 -1.90 6.28
C GLY A 394 -6.56 -0.88 5.96
N ASP A 395 -5.71 -0.55 6.93
CA ASP A 395 -4.69 0.48 6.78
C ASP A 395 -3.37 0.11 7.44
N GLN A 396 -2.26 0.36 6.73
CA GLN A 396 -0.91 0.06 7.16
C GLN A 396 -0.46 0.92 8.34
N TYR A 397 -0.80 2.22 8.34
CA TYR A 397 -0.38 3.12 9.41
C TYR A 397 -1.07 2.75 10.74
N MET A 398 -2.35 2.38 10.67
CA MET A 398 -3.09 1.88 11.85
C MET A 398 -2.48 0.58 12.38
N ALA A 399 -2.00 -0.30 11.50
CA ALA A 399 -1.34 -1.55 11.88
C ALA A 399 0.03 -1.36 12.55
N ILE A 400 0.64 -0.18 12.41
CA ILE A 400 1.88 0.23 13.09
C ILE A 400 1.57 1.01 14.35
N VAL A 401 0.78 2.09 14.23
CA VAL A 401 0.60 3.09 15.30
C VAL A 401 -0.16 2.52 16.48
N LEU A 402 -1.29 1.84 16.23
CA LEU A 402 -2.15 1.38 17.32
C LEU A 402 -1.48 0.28 18.15
N PRO A 403 -0.93 -0.81 17.57
CA PRO A 403 -0.19 -1.80 18.34
C PRO A 403 1.04 -1.20 19.02
N GLY A 404 1.80 -0.34 18.33
CA GLY A 404 2.96 0.32 18.89
C GLY A 404 2.65 1.09 20.18
N ARG A 405 1.58 1.91 20.18
CA ARG A 405 1.12 2.64 21.38
C ARG A 405 0.60 1.71 22.47
N MET A 406 -0.19 0.70 22.10
CA MET A 406 -0.82 -0.21 23.06
C MET A 406 0.16 -1.11 23.79
N TYR A 407 1.24 -1.53 23.11
CA TYR A 407 2.22 -2.46 23.70
C TYR A 407 3.41 -1.78 24.32
N ARG A 408 3.68 -0.50 24.02
CA ARG A 408 4.86 0.24 24.48
C ARG A 408 5.05 0.14 25.99
N GLU A 409 4.05 0.51 26.80
CA GLU A 409 4.13 0.46 28.26
C GLU A 409 4.48 -0.94 28.77
N LYS A 410 3.91 -2.00 28.16
CA LYS A 410 4.21 -3.39 28.54
C LYS A 410 5.63 -3.83 28.20
N TYR A 411 6.20 -3.29 27.12
CA TYR A 411 7.61 -3.54 26.77
C TYR A 411 8.54 -2.83 27.78
N GLU A 412 8.22 -1.59 28.13
CA GLU A 412 8.93 -0.81 29.15
C GLU A 412 8.87 -1.50 30.53
N GLU A 413 7.68 -1.94 31.00
CA GLU A 413 7.50 -2.68 32.25
C GLU A 413 8.35 -3.95 32.33
N ARG A 414 8.61 -4.60 31.20
CA ARG A 414 9.41 -5.84 31.12
C ARG A 414 10.87 -5.62 30.78
N GLY A 415 11.28 -4.38 30.62
CA GLY A 415 12.65 -4.04 30.22
C GLY A 415 13.02 -4.55 28.83
N ILE A 416 12.03 -4.80 27.94
CA ILE A 416 12.29 -5.14 26.55
C ILE A 416 12.62 -3.87 25.79
N SER A 417 13.66 -3.93 24.96
CA SER A 417 14.12 -2.76 24.24
C SER A 417 13.11 -2.29 23.18
N PRO A 418 12.95 -0.96 23.00
CA PRO A 418 11.96 -0.39 22.09
C PRO A 418 12.22 -0.73 20.62
N GLU A 419 13.48 -1.02 20.20
CA GLU A 419 13.75 -1.48 18.84
C GLU A 419 13.18 -2.88 18.57
N THR A 420 12.95 -3.71 19.61
CA THR A 420 12.25 -4.99 19.46
C THR A 420 10.76 -4.75 19.11
N LEU A 421 10.10 -3.81 19.79
CA LEU A 421 8.72 -3.40 19.47
C LEU A 421 8.65 -2.81 18.05
N SER A 422 9.52 -1.87 17.76
CA SER A 422 9.57 -1.18 16.48
C SER A 422 9.77 -2.16 15.30
N ARG A 423 10.69 -3.12 15.45
CA ARG A 423 10.90 -4.17 14.45
C ARG A 423 9.64 -5.03 14.27
N GLU A 424 9.02 -5.48 15.37
CA GLU A 424 7.89 -6.40 15.32
C GLU A 424 6.67 -5.78 14.61
N ILE A 425 6.34 -4.51 14.91
CA ILE A 425 5.23 -3.82 14.24
C ILE A 425 5.52 -3.56 12.76
N GLU A 426 6.78 -3.34 12.39
CA GLU A 426 7.20 -3.18 10.99
C GLU A 426 7.22 -4.52 10.25
N ASP A 427 7.78 -5.59 10.87
CA ASP A 427 7.86 -6.93 10.32
C ASP A 427 6.50 -7.57 10.05
N THR A 428 5.48 -7.15 10.78
CA THR A 428 4.14 -7.74 10.70
C THR A 428 3.10 -6.75 10.19
N GLY A 429 3.13 -5.48 10.59
CA GLY A 429 2.20 -4.46 10.15
C GLY A 429 2.47 -4.00 8.71
N THR A 430 3.64 -3.46 8.43
CA THR A 430 3.99 -2.99 7.09
C THR A 430 4.00 -4.13 6.08
N ILE A 431 4.64 -5.24 6.44
CA ILE A 431 4.92 -6.33 5.50
C ILE A 431 3.68 -7.11 5.10
N THR A 432 2.65 -7.21 5.94
CA THR A 432 1.41 -7.90 5.59
C THR A 432 0.37 -7.01 4.91
N SER A 433 0.54 -5.69 4.95
CA SER A 433 -0.42 -4.76 4.36
C SER A 433 -0.75 -5.03 2.88
N PRO A 434 0.22 -5.34 1.99
CA PRO A 434 -0.07 -5.62 0.58
C PRO A 434 -0.74 -6.98 0.36
N LEU A 435 -0.80 -7.84 1.38
CA LEU A 435 -1.38 -9.18 1.28
C LEU A 435 -2.89 -9.20 1.59
N VAL A 436 -3.45 -8.10 2.06
CA VAL A 436 -4.89 -7.98 2.38
C VAL A 436 -5.59 -7.20 1.26
N PRO A 437 -6.53 -7.81 0.51
CA PRO A 437 -7.11 -7.19 -0.69
C PRO A 437 -7.81 -5.85 -0.46
N TRP A 438 -8.43 -5.66 0.69
CA TRP A 438 -9.15 -4.43 1.05
C TRP A 438 -8.32 -3.46 1.90
N ASN A 439 -7.08 -3.81 2.23
CA ASN A 439 -6.14 -2.87 2.80
C ASN A 439 -5.70 -1.86 1.74
N SER A 440 -5.46 -0.61 2.14
CA SER A 440 -5.01 0.47 1.24
C SER A 440 -3.80 0.04 0.39
N CYS A 441 -2.83 -0.69 0.98
CA CYS A 441 -1.66 -1.21 0.28
C CYS A 441 -2.02 -2.34 -0.70
N GLY A 442 -2.81 -3.34 -0.28
CA GLY A 442 -3.21 -4.45 -1.15
C GLY A 442 -4.02 -3.97 -2.35
N ALA A 443 -4.96 -3.04 -2.11
CA ALA A 443 -5.74 -2.40 -3.15
C ALA A 443 -4.86 -1.61 -4.13
N TYR A 444 -3.87 -0.84 -3.61
CA TYR A 444 -2.93 -0.09 -4.43
C TYR A 444 -2.06 -0.99 -5.30
N MET A 445 -1.44 -2.04 -4.72
CA MET A 445 -0.57 -2.97 -5.46
C MET A 445 -1.34 -3.68 -6.57
N SER A 446 -2.54 -4.17 -6.26
CA SER A 446 -3.41 -4.82 -7.23
C SER A 446 -3.79 -3.89 -8.39
N ALA A 447 -4.23 -2.68 -8.09
CA ALA A 447 -4.63 -1.71 -9.11
C ALA A 447 -3.45 -1.25 -9.99
N SER A 448 -2.29 -0.99 -9.37
CA SER A 448 -1.09 -0.53 -10.09
C SER A 448 -0.53 -1.58 -11.03
N LEU A 449 -0.45 -2.85 -10.58
CA LEU A 449 0.09 -3.95 -11.39
C LEU A 449 -0.94 -4.57 -12.34
N GLY A 450 -2.24 -4.36 -12.08
CA GLY A 450 -3.32 -5.02 -12.80
C GLY A 450 -3.44 -6.51 -12.45
N ILE A 451 -2.94 -6.92 -11.29
CA ILE A 451 -2.94 -8.31 -10.80
C ILE A 451 -3.68 -8.37 -9.46
N ALA A 452 -4.69 -9.24 -9.36
CA ALA A 452 -5.46 -9.39 -8.13
C ALA A 452 -4.59 -9.79 -6.94
N THR A 453 -4.88 -9.26 -5.74
CA THR A 453 -4.11 -9.56 -4.52
C THR A 453 -4.02 -11.07 -4.26
N GLY A 454 -5.11 -11.82 -4.44
CA GLY A 454 -5.12 -13.27 -4.27
C GLY A 454 -4.19 -14.02 -5.24
N ALA A 455 -3.95 -13.46 -6.43
CA ALA A 455 -3.11 -14.07 -7.45
C ALA A 455 -1.60 -13.89 -7.15
N TYR A 456 -1.17 -12.73 -6.67
CA TYR A 456 0.25 -12.50 -6.32
C TYR A 456 0.60 -12.90 -4.89
N LEU A 457 -0.37 -13.01 -3.98
CA LEU A 457 -0.14 -13.30 -2.56
C LEU A 457 0.75 -14.54 -2.33
N PRO A 458 0.52 -15.69 -3.00
CA PRO A 458 1.35 -16.88 -2.79
C PRO A 458 2.81 -16.67 -3.18
N TYR A 459 3.08 -15.69 -4.01
CA TYR A 459 4.41 -15.38 -4.59
C TYR A 459 5.08 -14.17 -3.96
N ALA A 460 4.45 -13.46 -3.04
CA ALA A 460 5.08 -12.37 -2.28
C ALA A 460 6.02 -12.95 -1.19
N PHE A 461 7.05 -13.71 -1.64
CA PHE A 461 7.87 -14.54 -0.75
C PHE A 461 8.58 -13.75 0.33
N PHE A 462 9.12 -12.56 0.02
CA PHE A 462 9.75 -11.73 1.06
C PHE A 462 8.74 -11.40 2.16
N ASN A 463 7.55 -10.99 1.80
CA ASN A 463 6.51 -10.61 2.76
C ASN A 463 6.10 -11.79 3.64
N LEU A 464 5.88 -12.97 3.03
CA LEU A 464 5.49 -14.17 3.75
C LEU A 464 6.61 -14.68 4.67
N ILE A 465 7.84 -14.79 4.16
CA ILE A 465 8.99 -15.33 4.90
C ILE A 465 9.38 -14.39 6.04
N ASN A 466 9.34 -13.07 5.84
CA ASN A 466 9.68 -12.10 6.87
C ASN A 466 8.78 -12.25 8.10
N VAL A 467 7.48 -12.42 7.89
CA VAL A 467 6.50 -12.66 8.97
C VAL A 467 6.79 -13.98 9.69
N VAL A 468 7.03 -15.06 8.93
CA VAL A 468 7.36 -16.37 9.50
C VAL A 468 8.65 -16.30 10.34
N LEU A 469 9.68 -15.60 9.86
CA LEU A 469 10.92 -15.41 10.60
C LEU A 469 10.71 -14.57 11.85
N SER A 470 9.91 -13.50 11.82
CA SER A 470 9.59 -12.67 12.99
C SER A 470 8.94 -13.51 14.09
N PHE A 471 7.90 -14.28 13.76
CA PHE A 471 7.28 -15.19 14.72
C PHE A 471 8.19 -16.30 15.19
N THR A 472 9.06 -16.83 14.33
CA THR A 472 10.06 -17.83 14.70
C THR A 472 11.03 -17.24 15.71
N TYR A 473 11.53 -16.04 15.51
CA TYR A 473 12.41 -15.34 16.43
C TYR A 473 11.73 -15.06 17.77
N ALA A 474 10.47 -14.63 17.75
CA ALA A 474 9.66 -14.46 18.95
C ALA A 474 9.51 -15.79 19.73
N ALA A 475 9.19 -16.90 19.05
CA ALA A 475 8.99 -18.21 19.66
C ALA A 475 10.27 -18.75 20.34
N PHE A 476 11.42 -18.58 19.70
CA PHE A 476 12.71 -19.01 20.26
C PHE A 476 13.34 -17.97 21.20
N GLY A 477 12.82 -16.76 21.29
CA GLY A 477 13.41 -15.66 22.06
C GLY A 477 14.70 -15.12 21.43
N PHE A 478 14.87 -15.32 20.12
CA PHE A 478 16.05 -14.84 19.40
C PHE A 478 15.90 -13.36 19.09
N ARG A 479 16.96 -12.58 19.41
CA ARG A 479 16.97 -11.12 19.18
C ARG A 479 15.82 -10.34 19.85
N ILE A 480 15.34 -10.82 20.98
CA ILE A 480 14.56 -10.00 21.91
C ILE A 480 15.58 -9.21 22.74
N GLY A 481 15.71 -7.91 22.41
CA GLY A 481 16.61 -7.01 23.13
C GLY A 481 16.05 -6.66 24.51
N HIS A 482 16.95 -6.41 25.49
CA HIS A 482 16.57 -5.88 26.79
C HIS A 482 17.37 -4.60 27.05
N VAL A 483 16.73 -3.63 27.68
CA VAL A 483 17.36 -2.36 28.06
C VAL A 483 18.43 -2.67 29.12
N LYS A 484 19.65 -2.24 28.89
CA LYS A 484 20.69 -2.31 29.89
C LYS A 484 20.46 -1.19 30.93
N ALA A 485 20.79 -1.47 32.19
CA ALA A 485 20.60 -0.51 33.30
C ALA A 485 21.37 0.83 33.13
N GLU A 486 22.20 0.92 32.09
CA GLU A 486 23.04 2.09 31.75
C GLU A 486 22.45 2.92 30.59
N ASP A 487 21.44 2.41 29.87
CA ASP A 487 20.85 3.13 28.74
C ASP A 487 19.72 4.04 29.27
N GLU A 488 19.95 5.35 29.28
CA GLU A 488 18.88 6.33 29.57
C GLU A 488 17.76 6.15 28.54
N VAL A 489 16.56 5.85 29.04
CA VAL A 489 15.33 5.83 28.22
C VAL A 489 15.14 7.23 27.65
N LEU A 490 15.20 7.39 26.34
CA LEU A 490 14.85 8.66 25.69
C LEU A 490 13.47 9.12 26.20
N PRO A 491 13.34 10.38 26.65
CA PRO A 491 12.05 10.89 27.08
C PRO A 491 11.02 10.68 25.98
N SER A 492 9.81 10.28 26.36
CA SER A 492 8.71 10.14 25.39
C SER A 492 8.62 11.42 24.56
N PRO A 493 8.57 11.35 23.22
CA PRO A 493 8.26 12.53 22.42
C PRO A 493 6.92 13.05 22.97
N GLU A 494 6.91 14.27 23.48
CA GLU A 494 5.66 15.00 23.71
C GLU A 494 4.88 14.82 22.40
N THR A 495 3.67 14.29 22.53
CA THR A 495 2.77 13.86 21.46
C THR A 495 3.02 14.64 20.19
N VAL A 496 3.74 14.04 19.24
CA VAL A 496 3.87 14.61 17.90
C VAL A 496 2.48 14.52 17.31
N ASP A 497 1.80 15.66 17.24
CA ASP A 497 0.52 15.80 16.59
C ASP A 497 0.72 15.73 15.07
N LEU A 498 0.94 14.49 14.57
CA LEU A 498 1.21 14.22 13.16
C LEU A 498 0.02 14.54 12.24
N TYR A 499 -1.16 14.84 12.82
CA TYR A 499 -2.40 15.11 12.09
C TYR A 499 -3.14 16.38 12.50
N GLY A 500 -2.56 17.24 13.37
CA GLY A 500 -3.23 18.47 13.81
C GLY A 500 -4.52 18.23 14.63
N ILE A 501 -4.72 17.02 15.13
CA ILE A 501 -5.86 16.67 15.98
C ILE A 501 -5.45 16.92 17.43
N GLY A 502 -5.18 18.19 17.73
CA GLY A 502 -4.89 18.63 19.08
C GLY A 502 -6.08 18.39 20.00
N ASN A 503 -5.85 17.61 21.03
CA ASN A 503 -6.71 17.56 22.21
C ASN A 503 -6.87 19.00 22.74
N ARG A 504 -7.88 19.74 22.32
CA ARG A 504 -8.33 20.95 23.02
C ARG A 504 -8.90 20.51 24.37
N ARG A 505 -8.02 20.17 25.31
CA ARG A 505 -8.39 20.28 26.72
C ARG A 505 -8.60 21.75 26.96
N ALA A 506 -9.84 22.12 27.25
CA ALA A 506 -10.18 23.42 27.76
C ALA A 506 -9.25 23.75 28.94
N GLU A 507 -8.41 24.76 28.79
CA GLU A 507 -7.72 25.36 29.91
C GLU A 507 -8.79 25.79 30.91
N PRO A 508 -8.65 25.50 32.21
CA PRO A 508 -9.49 26.07 33.22
C PRO A 508 -9.19 27.56 33.24
N THR A 509 -10.14 28.38 32.80
CA THR A 509 -10.14 29.82 33.03
C THR A 509 -10.16 30.06 34.53
N THR A 510 -9.02 30.36 35.11
CA THR A 510 -8.93 30.99 36.42
C THR A 510 -9.36 32.45 36.28
N PRO A 511 -10.38 32.89 37.04
CA PRO A 511 -10.75 34.30 37.06
C PRO A 511 -9.94 34.99 38.17
N GLU A 512 -8.73 35.48 37.82
CA GLU A 512 -8.05 36.43 38.72
C GLU A 512 -6.98 37.22 37.97
N ALA A 513 -7.34 38.39 37.48
CA ALA A 513 -6.49 39.60 37.35
C ALA A 513 -7.27 40.73 36.65
N ALA A 514 -8.33 41.18 37.26
CA ALA A 514 -8.90 42.51 36.98
C ALA A 514 -8.81 43.32 38.27
N ARG A 515 -7.60 43.84 38.56
CA ARG A 515 -7.39 45.04 39.43
C ARG A 515 -5.94 45.49 39.29
N VAL A 516 -5.88 46.82 39.11
CA VAL A 516 -4.72 47.73 39.23
C VAL A 516 -4.08 48.07 37.87
N GLU A 517 -4.42 49.16 37.52
CA GLU A 517 -4.12 50.54 37.07
C GLU A 517 -4.42 50.78 35.58
#